data_2f13f827917631c899afa5dea3863b73
#
_entry.id   2f13f827917631c899afa5dea3863b73
#
_cell.length_a   1.000
_cell.length_b   1.000
_cell.length_c   1.000
_cell.angle_alpha   90.00
_cell.angle_beta   90.00
_cell.angle_gamma   90.00
#
_symmetry.space_group_name_H-M   'P 1'
#
loop_
_entity.id
_entity.type
_entity.pdbx_description
1 polymer ?
#
loop_
_entity_poly.entity_id
_entity_poly.type
_entity_poly.pdbx_seq_one_letter_code
_entity_poly.pdbx_strand_id
1 'polypeptide(L)'
;AIAALAALDSEFGRTTDPVRMYMREMGVVELLEQQDEVRIAKEIEAGVFEIMQAITLYPEISDYFFKAYTRLEEGKCKMTDVVIGYQGDAEELKEKQALIEQKLADLEDIGDQEEEDFYELEYTGPDEGEVYGRFEKIQKAFNSYTKANDKYGYVDEKTIKARQKFSACISDLRLAPKLVSTMMELVSGRIDEVKIREKTIRDTCLEAGMPKEVFYNSFPCNETNFDWLKSVSLDKSVKESLKNQKEN
;
A
#
# COMPACT_ATOMS: atom_id res chain seq x y z
N ALA A 1 -17.23 11.33 -48.76
CA ALA A 1 -17.60 11.99 -47.52
C ALA A 1 -16.69 11.57 -46.33
N ILE A 2 -16.50 10.26 -46.11
CA ILE A 2 -15.68 9.72 -44.99
C ILE A 2 -14.20 10.12 -45.11
N ALA A 3 -13.64 10.10 -46.34
CA ALA A 3 -12.24 10.51 -46.58
C ALA A 3 -12.03 12.03 -46.37
N ALA A 4 -13.02 12.85 -46.62
CA ALA A 4 -12.97 14.29 -46.38
C ALA A 4 -13.08 14.63 -44.87
N LEU A 5 -13.85 13.86 -44.12
CA LEU A 5 -13.89 13.98 -42.65
C LEU A 5 -12.57 13.55 -42.02
N ALA A 6 -11.97 12.45 -42.48
CA ALA A 6 -10.66 11.98 -41.99
C ALA A 6 -9.51 12.96 -42.33
N ALA A 7 -9.59 13.67 -43.47
CA ALA A 7 -8.62 14.73 -43.81
C ALA A 7 -8.78 15.98 -42.93
N LEU A 8 -10.01 16.37 -42.64
CA LEU A 8 -10.33 17.44 -41.73
C LEU A 8 -9.83 17.13 -40.28
N ASP A 9 -10.04 15.91 -39.84
CA ASP A 9 -9.59 15.43 -38.52
C ASP A 9 -8.05 15.41 -38.41
N SER A 10 -7.33 15.11 -39.52
CA SER A 10 -5.86 15.14 -39.55
C SER A 10 -5.29 16.56 -39.61
N GLU A 11 -5.99 17.51 -40.19
CA GLU A 11 -5.60 18.93 -40.23
C GLU A 11 -5.88 19.63 -38.89
N PHE A 12 -7.00 19.28 -38.22
CA PHE A 12 -7.30 19.76 -36.87
C PHE A 12 -6.42 19.13 -35.79
N GLY A 13 -5.75 18.00 -36.06
CA GLY A 13 -4.87 17.29 -35.12
C GLY A 13 -3.51 17.96 -34.84
N ARG A 14 -3.16 19.02 -35.56
CA ARG A 14 -1.85 19.70 -35.45
C ARG A 14 -1.91 21.14 -34.90
N THR A 15 -2.94 21.47 -34.13
CA THR A 15 -2.94 22.79 -33.47
C THR A 15 -2.03 22.77 -32.24
N THR A 16 -1.02 23.64 -32.26
CA THR A 16 -0.12 23.94 -31.12
C THR A 16 -0.77 24.84 -30.08
N ASP A 17 -2.07 25.10 -30.18
CA ASP A 17 -2.83 25.88 -29.20
C ASP A 17 -3.07 25.04 -27.93
N PRO A 18 -2.47 25.41 -26.79
CA PRO A 18 -2.60 24.66 -25.53
C PRO A 18 -4.07 24.52 -25.07
N VAL A 19 -4.90 25.53 -25.34
CA VAL A 19 -6.34 25.51 -24.95
C VAL A 19 -7.08 24.46 -25.74
N ARG A 20 -6.85 24.35 -27.06
CA ARG A 20 -7.47 23.30 -27.88
C ARG A 20 -6.99 21.91 -27.53
N MET A 21 -5.70 21.74 -27.23
CA MET A 21 -5.16 20.47 -26.74
C MET A 21 -5.85 20.06 -25.42
N TYR A 22 -5.95 20.98 -24.49
CA TYR A 22 -6.63 20.75 -23.23
C TYR A 22 -8.11 20.40 -23.41
N MET A 23 -8.86 21.14 -24.22
CA MET A 23 -10.27 20.85 -24.49
C MET A 23 -10.48 19.50 -25.19
N ARG A 24 -9.55 19.11 -26.07
CA ARG A 24 -9.60 17.80 -26.72
C ARG A 24 -9.31 16.66 -25.73
N GLU A 25 -8.30 16.83 -24.87
CA GLU A 25 -7.96 15.84 -23.84
C GLU A 25 -9.09 15.71 -22.80
N MET A 26 -9.71 16.81 -22.40
CA MET A 26 -10.86 16.81 -21.52
C MET A 26 -12.10 16.14 -22.14
N GLY A 27 -12.30 16.27 -23.48
CA GLY A 27 -13.45 15.70 -24.19
C GLY A 27 -13.32 14.22 -24.52
N VAL A 28 -12.14 13.61 -24.33
CA VAL A 28 -11.91 12.18 -24.60
C VAL A 28 -12.41 11.28 -23.46
N VAL A 29 -12.43 11.82 -22.24
CA VAL A 29 -12.88 11.08 -21.05
C VAL A 29 -14.30 11.53 -20.70
N GLU A 30 -15.25 10.58 -20.73
CA GLU A 30 -16.63 10.84 -20.29
C GLU A 30 -16.66 11.18 -18.80
N LEU A 31 -17.59 12.07 -18.42
CA LEU A 31 -17.81 12.40 -17.00
C LEU A 31 -18.36 11.15 -16.28
N LEU A 32 -17.85 10.89 -15.09
CA LEU A 32 -18.33 9.80 -14.26
C LEU A 32 -19.76 10.07 -13.80
N GLU A 33 -20.61 9.07 -13.90
CA GLU A 33 -21.90 9.07 -13.23
C GLU A 33 -21.71 8.79 -11.72
N GLN A 34 -22.63 9.26 -10.89
CA GLN A 34 -22.58 9.04 -9.44
C GLN A 34 -22.45 7.55 -9.06
N GLN A 35 -23.07 6.66 -9.85
CA GLN A 35 -22.97 5.21 -9.63
C GLN A 35 -21.56 4.68 -9.90
N ASP A 36 -20.89 5.19 -10.95
CA ASP A 36 -19.52 4.81 -11.29
C ASP A 36 -18.53 5.33 -10.25
N GLU A 37 -18.72 6.55 -9.75
CA GLU A 37 -17.90 7.11 -8.68
C GLU A 37 -17.96 6.23 -7.43
N VAL A 38 -19.15 5.84 -6.97
CA VAL A 38 -19.34 4.94 -5.81
C VAL A 38 -18.71 3.57 -6.06
N ARG A 39 -18.84 3.04 -7.28
CA ARG A 39 -18.25 1.74 -7.64
C ARG A 39 -16.72 1.80 -7.57
N ILE A 40 -16.12 2.82 -8.19
CA ILE A 40 -14.66 3.01 -8.20
C ILE A 40 -14.14 3.26 -6.78
N ALA A 41 -14.82 4.07 -5.98
CA ALA A 41 -14.45 4.30 -4.60
C ALA A 41 -14.41 3.01 -3.78
N LYS A 42 -15.41 2.13 -3.94
CA LYS A 42 -15.45 0.81 -3.29
C LYS A 42 -14.32 -0.11 -3.76
N GLU A 43 -14.00 -0.09 -5.05
CA GLU A 43 -12.88 -0.86 -5.60
C GLU A 43 -11.53 -0.37 -5.04
N ILE A 44 -11.34 0.95 -4.89
CA ILE A 44 -10.15 1.54 -4.27
C ILE A 44 -10.06 1.12 -2.79
N GLU A 45 -11.15 1.22 -2.04
CA GLU A 45 -11.17 0.80 -0.63
C GLU A 45 -10.85 -0.69 -0.46
N ALA A 46 -11.42 -1.55 -1.29
CA ALA A 46 -11.13 -2.98 -1.29
C ALA A 46 -9.65 -3.25 -1.61
N GLY A 47 -9.09 -2.56 -2.61
CA GLY A 47 -7.66 -2.67 -2.95
C GLY A 47 -6.74 -2.21 -1.82
N VAL A 48 -7.04 -1.09 -1.17
CA VAL A 48 -6.28 -0.61 0.00
C VAL A 48 -6.37 -1.61 1.15
N PHE A 49 -7.54 -2.19 1.39
CA PHE A 49 -7.73 -3.20 2.42
C PHE A 49 -6.87 -4.46 2.16
N GLU A 50 -6.86 -4.98 0.93
CA GLU A 50 -6.01 -6.11 0.54
C GLU A 50 -4.52 -5.80 0.71
N ILE A 51 -4.09 -4.61 0.28
CA ILE A 51 -2.73 -4.13 0.47
C ILE A 51 -2.38 -4.12 1.95
N MET A 52 -3.23 -3.55 2.80
CA MET A 52 -2.99 -3.48 4.24
C MET A 52 -2.90 -4.87 4.87
N GLN A 53 -3.76 -5.81 4.48
CA GLN A 53 -3.66 -7.19 4.95
C GLN A 53 -2.32 -7.86 4.58
N ALA A 54 -1.83 -7.59 3.37
CA ALA A 54 -0.57 -8.17 2.89
C ALA A 54 0.65 -7.53 3.57
N ILE A 55 0.73 -6.20 3.61
CA ILE A 55 1.92 -5.49 4.12
C ILE A 55 2.08 -5.58 5.63
N THR A 56 0.99 -5.68 6.39
CA THR A 56 1.04 -5.84 7.86
C THR A 56 1.65 -7.16 8.30
N LEU A 57 1.75 -8.13 7.40
CA LEU A 57 2.46 -9.39 7.65
C LEU A 57 3.99 -9.21 7.71
N TYR A 58 4.50 -8.09 7.23
CA TYR A 58 5.91 -7.79 7.18
C TYR A 58 6.38 -7.07 8.47
N PRO A 59 7.36 -7.59 9.22
CA PRO A 59 7.71 -7.07 10.55
C PRO A 59 8.11 -5.59 10.57
N GLU A 60 8.88 -5.11 9.58
CA GLU A 60 9.34 -3.73 9.52
C GLU A 60 8.17 -2.73 9.37
N ILE A 61 7.06 -3.16 8.78
CA ILE A 61 5.86 -2.34 8.65
C ILE A 61 5.19 -2.13 10.01
N SER A 62 5.17 -3.17 10.83
CA SER A 62 4.66 -3.07 12.20
C SER A 62 5.47 -2.06 13.00
N ASP A 63 6.80 -2.09 12.92
CA ASP A 63 7.69 -1.13 13.57
C ASP A 63 7.46 0.30 13.07
N TYR A 64 7.28 0.46 11.76
CA TYR A 64 7.00 1.77 11.16
C TYR A 64 5.65 2.32 11.62
N PHE A 65 4.62 1.49 11.65
CA PHE A 65 3.29 1.83 12.13
C PHE A 65 3.32 2.28 13.60
N PHE A 66 3.99 1.54 14.48
CA PHE A 66 4.11 1.94 15.89
C PHE A 66 4.95 3.20 16.09
N LYS A 67 5.96 3.45 15.26
CA LYS A 67 6.69 4.73 15.26
C LYS A 67 5.80 5.90 14.86
N ALA A 68 4.90 5.72 13.89
CA ALA A 68 3.92 6.74 13.51
C ALA A 68 2.94 7.01 14.67
N TYR A 69 2.48 5.96 15.34
CA TYR A 69 1.64 6.07 16.52
C TYR A 69 2.34 6.81 17.69
N THR A 70 3.59 6.46 18.00
CA THR A 70 4.36 7.17 19.05
C THR A 70 4.53 8.66 18.73
N ARG A 71 4.72 9.02 17.45
CA ARG A 71 4.77 10.43 17.04
C ARG A 71 3.45 11.14 17.26
N LEU A 72 2.33 10.44 17.10
CA LEU A 72 1.00 10.96 17.37
C LEU A 72 0.83 11.22 18.87
N GLU A 73 1.19 10.26 19.73
CA GLU A 73 1.13 10.41 21.20
C GLU A 73 2.02 11.56 21.69
N GLU A 74 3.16 11.79 21.07
CA GLU A 74 4.07 12.90 21.37
C GLU A 74 3.59 14.26 20.81
N GLY A 75 2.46 14.30 20.10
CA GLY A 75 1.94 15.52 19.49
C GLY A 75 2.78 16.05 18.31
N LYS A 76 3.66 15.22 17.74
CA LYS A 76 4.54 15.60 16.62
C LYS A 76 3.87 15.54 15.23
N CYS A 77 2.70 14.93 15.14
CA CYS A 77 1.91 14.87 13.91
C CYS A 77 0.41 14.98 14.25
N LYS A 78 -0.38 15.36 13.26
CA LYS A 78 -1.85 15.42 13.41
C LYS A 78 -2.44 14.01 13.33
N MET A 79 -3.60 13.81 13.97
CA MET A 79 -4.35 12.56 13.89
C MET A 79 -4.64 12.16 12.44
N THR A 80 -5.06 13.13 11.62
CA THR A 80 -5.36 12.96 10.19
C THR A 80 -4.17 12.53 9.33
N ASP A 81 -2.94 12.72 9.81
CA ASP A 81 -1.72 12.23 9.12
C ASP A 81 -1.52 10.72 9.32
N VAL A 82 -2.18 10.12 10.31
CA VAL A 82 -2.04 8.70 10.65
C VAL A 82 -3.34 7.95 10.35
N VAL A 83 -4.48 8.43 10.86
CA VAL A 83 -5.79 7.78 10.72
C VAL A 83 -6.81 8.77 10.19
N ILE A 84 -7.53 8.36 9.14
CA ILE A 84 -8.60 9.17 8.54
C ILE A 84 -9.98 8.71 9.06
N GLY A 85 -10.12 7.44 9.46
CA GLY A 85 -11.39 6.88 9.93
C GLY A 85 -11.31 5.39 10.14
N TYR A 86 -12.44 4.72 10.13
CA TYR A 86 -12.56 3.29 10.35
C TYR A 86 -13.25 2.60 9.18
N GLN A 87 -13.10 1.28 9.07
CA GLN A 87 -13.89 0.48 8.15
C GLN A 87 -15.32 0.36 8.69
N GLY A 88 -16.31 0.74 7.87
CA GLY A 88 -17.73 0.69 8.23
C GLY A 88 -18.39 2.04 8.54
N ASP A 89 -17.62 3.11 8.71
CA ASP A 89 -18.13 4.45 9.04
C ASP A 89 -18.82 5.15 7.87
N ALA A 90 -19.05 4.47 6.75
CA ALA A 90 -19.69 5.07 5.56
C ALA A 90 -21.11 5.60 5.84
N GLU A 91 -21.84 5.01 6.79
CA GLU A 91 -23.16 5.52 7.21
C GLU A 91 -23.01 6.73 8.13
N GLU A 92 -22.10 6.67 9.08
CA GLU A 92 -21.82 7.78 10.02
C GLU A 92 -21.21 8.99 9.30
N LEU A 93 -20.36 8.77 8.30
CA LEU A 93 -19.85 9.85 7.41
C LEU A 93 -20.97 10.48 6.58
N LYS A 94 -21.93 9.70 6.09
CA LYS A 94 -23.10 10.23 5.38
C LYS A 94 -24.01 11.05 6.29
N GLU A 95 -24.23 10.61 7.52
CA GLU A 95 -25.00 11.36 8.51
C GLU A 95 -24.29 12.68 8.88
N LYS A 96 -22.96 12.65 9.05
CA LYS A 96 -22.16 13.86 9.30
C LYS A 96 -22.17 14.80 8.09
N GLN A 97 -22.06 14.29 6.86
CA GLN A 97 -22.18 15.07 5.63
C GLN A 97 -23.55 15.69 5.47
N ALA A 98 -24.62 14.93 5.69
CA ALA A 98 -25.99 15.44 5.65
C ALA A 98 -26.23 16.52 6.71
N LEU A 99 -25.64 16.38 7.89
CA LEU A 99 -25.72 17.39 8.96
C LEU A 99 -24.94 18.67 8.59
N ILE A 100 -23.81 18.54 7.90
CA ILE A 100 -23.02 19.67 7.39
C ILE A 100 -23.79 20.37 6.27
N GLU A 101 -24.35 19.61 5.31
CA GLU A 101 -25.19 20.17 4.24
C GLU A 101 -26.43 20.90 4.79
N GLN A 102 -27.06 20.35 5.83
CA GLN A 102 -28.20 20.99 6.48
C GLN A 102 -27.78 22.27 7.19
N LYS A 103 -26.65 22.31 7.85
CA LYS A 103 -26.10 23.53 8.46
C LYS A 103 -25.66 24.56 7.42
N LEU A 104 -25.12 24.13 6.27
CA LEU A 104 -24.81 25.00 5.13
C LEU A 104 -26.11 25.68 4.58
N ALA A 105 -27.14 24.89 4.38
CA ALA A 105 -28.43 25.41 3.91
C ALA A 105 -29.06 26.42 4.91
N ASP A 106 -28.88 26.18 6.21
CA ASP A 106 -29.34 27.11 7.26
C ASP A 106 -28.47 28.38 7.34
N LEU A 107 -27.22 28.36 6.86
CA LEU A 107 -26.29 29.50 6.84
C LEU A 107 -26.40 30.37 5.57
N GLU A 108 -26.93 29.87 4.45
CA GLU A 108 -27.19 30.67 3.25
C GLU A 108 -28.16 31.86 3.50
N ASP A 109 -28.87 31.84 4.62
CA ASP A 109 -29.74 32.92 5.08
C ASP A 109 -29.04 33.98 5.97
N ILE A 110 -27.78 33.80 6.36
CA ILE A 110 -27.03 34.69 7.28
C ILE A 110 -25.71 35.11 6.61
N GLY A 111 -25.66 36.39 6.16
CA GLY A 111 -24.62 36.96 5.31
C GLY A 111 -23.15 36.80 5.75
N ASP A 112 -22.35 36.94 4.79
CA ASP A 112 -20.87 37.07 4.48
C ASP A 112 -19.79 37.15 5.60
N GLN A 113 -20.09 37.09 6.88
CA GLN A 113 -19.09 37.26 7.95
C GLN A 113 -18.70 35.97 8.71
N GLU A 114 -19.33 34.84 8.43
CA GLU A 114 -19.09 33.59 9.15
C GLU A 114 -18.40 32.47 8.28
N GLU A 115 -17.97 32.83 7.05
CA GLU A 115 -17.29 31.86 6.18
C GLU A 115 -15.94 31.39 6.75
N GLU A 116 -15.20 32.23 7.49
CA GLU A 116 -13.90 31.83 8.07
C GLU A 116 -14.06 30.79 9.20
N ASP A 117 -15.10 30.93 10.04
CA ASP A 117 -15.38 29.95 11.11
C ASP A 117 -15.94 28.63 10.58
N PHE A 118 -16.47 28.63 9.35
CA PHE A 118 -17.06 27.43 8.73
C PHE A 118 -16.01 26.49 8.15
N TYR A 119 -14.91 27.00 7.65
CA TYR A 119 -13.75 26.17 7.21
C TYR A 119 -13.06 25.45 8.37
N GLU A 120 -13.28 25.89 9.62
CA GLU A 120 -12.80 25.18 10.82
C GLU A 120 -13.69 23.97 11.22
N LEU A 121 -14.90 23.86 10.66
CA LEU A 121 -15.72 22.63 10.72
C LEU A 121 -15.22 21.54 9.74
N GLU A 122 -14.09 21.80 9.09
CA GLU A 122 -13.37 20.84 8.28
C GLU A 122 -13.10 19.59 9.11
N TYR A 123 -13.42 18.46 8.53
CA TYR A 123 -13.26 17.10 9.06
C TYR A 123 -12.15 16.98 10.12
N THR A 124 -12.52 17.05 11.38
CA THR A 124 -11.59 16.99 12.53
C THR A 124 -11.01 15.59 12.75
N GLY A 125 -11.27 14.66 11.83
CA GLY A 125 -10.83 13.28 11.97
C GLY A 125 -11.71 12.46 12.92
N PRO A 126 -11.33 11.21 13.14
CA PRO A 126 -12.01 10.33 14.09
C PRO A 126 -11.80 10.80 15.54
N ASP A 127 -12.68 10.38 16.46
CA ASP A 127 -12.56 10.70 17.88
C ASP A 127 -11.24 10.18 18.47
N GLU A 128 -10.49 11.07 19.13
CA GLU A 128 -9.17 10.73 19.68
C GLU A 128 -9.23 9.57 20.68
N GLY A 129 -10.24 9.54 21.53
CA GLY A 129 -10.39 8.49 22.54
C GLY A 129 -10.63 7.13 21.90
N GLU A 130 -11.40 7.08 20.83
CA GLU A 130 -11.66 5.85 20.08
C GLU A 130 -10.41 5.37 19.33
N VAL A 131 -9.67 6.29 18.71
CA VAL A 131 -8.40 5.99 18.03
C VAL A 131 -7.41 5.36 19.01
N TYR A 132 -7.18 5.98 20.16
CA TYR A 132 -6.27 5.44 21.18
C TYR A 132 -6.72 4.07 21.69
N GLY A 133 -8.03 3.87 21.92
CA GLY A 133 -8.58 2.57 22.31
C GLY A 133 -8.35 1.48 21.27
N ARG A 134 -8.43 1.80 19.97
CA ARG A 134 -8.13 0.87 18.88
C ARG A 134 -6.63 0.57 18.77
N PHE A 135 -5.78 1.57 18.92
CA PHE A 135 -4.32 1.37 18.97
C PHE A 135 -3.89 0.45 20.10
N GLU A 136 -4.48 0.57 21.30
CA GLU A 136 -4.23 -0.38 22.38
C GLU A 136 -4.59 -1.82 22.02
N LYS A 137 -5.71 -2.03 21.31
CA LYS A 137 -6.11 -3.36 20.83
C LYS A 137 -5.09 -3.90 19.84
N ILE A 138 -4.62 -3.06 18.91
CA ILE A 138 -3.60 -3.41 17.91
C ILE A 138 -2.30 -3.78 18.63
N GLN A 139 -1.88 -3.02 19.63
CA GLN A 139 -0.66 -3.30 20.39
C GLN A 139 -0.75 -4.60 21.20
N LYS A 140 -1.91 -4.88 21.79
CA LYS A 140 -2.17 -6.17 22.47
C LYS A 140 -2.10 -7.35 21.48
N ALA A 141 -2.68 -7.19 20.29
CA ALA A 141 -2.62 -8.19 19.23
C ALA A 141 -1.19 -8.42 18.73
N PHE A 142 -0.42 -7.34 18.53
CA PHE A 142 1.00 -7.41 18.13
C PHE A 142 1.85 -8.12 19.17
N ASN A 143 1.71 -7.75 20.45
CA ASN A 143 2.43 -8.42 21.54
C ASN A 143 2.09 -9.92 21.63
N SER A 144 0.83 -10.29 21.34
CA SER A 144 0.41 -11.69 21.28
C SER A 144 1.07 -12.42 20.10
N TYR A 145 1.12 -11.78 18.93
CA TYR A 145 1.80 -12.29 17.74
C TYR A 145 3.31 -12.49 18.00
N THR A 146 4.00 -11.47 18.55
CA THR A 146 5.44 -11.53 18.83
C THR A 146 5.76 -12.68 19.79
N LYS A 147 5.01 -12.82 20.90
CA LYS A 147 5.15 -13.95 21.84
C LYS A 147 4.92 -15.31 21.19
N ALA A 148 3.95 -15.40 20.29
CA ALA A 148 3.67 -16.64 19.56
C ALA A 148 4.82 -16.98 18.59
N ASN A 149 5.34 -15.97 17.88
CA ASN A 149 6.45 -16.10 16.95
C ASN A 149 7.74 -16.56 17.66
N ASP A 150 8.07 -15.95 18.81
CA ASP A 150 9.26 -16.29 19.61
C ASP A 150 9.19 -17.71 20.18
N LYS A 151 7.98 -18.18 20.54
CA LYS A 151 7.77 -19.47 21.15
C LYS A 151 7.62 -20.62 20.16
N TYR A 152 6.93 -20.40 19.06
CA TYR A 152 6.52 -21.47 18.13
C TYR A 152 7.16 -21.33 16.75
N GLY A 153 7.78 -20.18 16.44
CA GLY A 153 8.34 -19.87 15.13
C GLY A 153 7.30 -19.33 14.14
N TYR A 154 7.81 -18.84 13.01
CA TYR A 154 7.01 -18.10 12.01
C TYR A 154 5.92 -18.92 11.30
N VAL A 155 6.15 -20.22 11.12
CA VAL A 155 5.31 -21.11 10.30
C VAL A 155 4.23 -21.84 11.12
N ASP A 156 4.31 -21.79 12.45
CA ASP A 156 3.35 -22.49 13.33
C ASP A 156 1.92 -21.94 13.18
N GLU A 157 0.92 -22.82 13.23
CA GLU A 157 -0.50 -22.46 13.07
C GLU A 157 -0.97 -21.39 14.08
N LYS A 158 -0.45 -21.45 15.31
CA LYS A 158 -0.78 -20.48 16.36
C LYS A 158 -0.23 -19.11 16.05
N THR A 159 0.97 -19.06 15.50
CA THR A 159 1.62 -17.82 15.04
C THR A 159 0.85 -17.23 13.86
N ILE A 160 0.45 -18.07 12.90
CA ILE A 160 -0.36 -17.66 11.75
C ILE A 160 -1.70 -17.05 12.20
N LYS A 161 -2.41 -17.70 13.13
CA LYS A 161 -3.67 -17.17 13.68
C LYS A 161 -3.49 -15.85 14.43
N ALA A 162 -2.43 -15.73 15.22
CA ALA A 162 -2.12 -14.48 15.94
C ALA A 162 -1.78 -13.33 14.97
N ARG A 163 -1.03 -13.63 13.89
CA ARG A 163 -0.68 -12.70 12.84
C ARG A 163 -1.90 -12.23 12.06
N GLN A 164 -2.81 -13.14 11.69
CA GLN A 164 -4.06 -12.79 11.02
C GLN A 164 -4.94 -11.88 11.89
N LYS A 165 -5.01 -12.16 13.20
CA LYS A 165 -5.74 -11.30 14.14
C LYS A 165 -5.12 -9.90 14.22
N PHE A 166 -3.80 -9.80 14.25
CA PHE A 166 -3.09 -8.52 14.25
C PHE A 166 -3.34 -7.75 12.95
N SER A 167 -3.21 -8.41 11.79
CA SER A 167 -3.50 -7.82 10.49
C SER A 167 -4.95 -7.31 10.40
N ALA A 168 -5.93 -8.09 10.86
CA ALA A 168 -7.33 -7.67 10.89
C ALA A 168 -7.55 -6.41 11.74
N CYS A 169 -6.89 -6.30 12.91
CA CYS A 169 -7.00 -5.13 13.76
C CYS A 169 -6.45 -3.85 13.11
N ILE A 170 -5.36 -3.95 12.33
CA ILE A 170 -4.82 -2.78 11.60
C ILE A 170 -5.71 -2.43 10.41
N SER A 171 -6.20 -3.43 9.67
CA SER A 171 -7.06 -3.23 8.50
C SER A 171 -8.42 -2.61 8.85
N ASP A 172 -8.82 -2.63 10.12
CA ASP A 172 -10.00 -1.94 10.63
C ASP A 172 -9.83 -0.40 10.65
N LEU A 173 -8.57 0.08 10.64
CA LEU A 173 -8.25 1.50 10.55
C LEU A 173 -8.10 1.94 9.09
N ARG A 174 -8.73 3.06 8.72
CA ARG A 174 -8.46 3.76 7.47
C ARG A 174 -7.25 4.67 7.67
N LEU A 175 -6.08 4.17 7.30
CA LEU A 175 -4.83 4.91 7.43
C LEU A 175 -4.71 6.02 6.37
N ALA A 176 -3.98 7.08 6.70
CA ALA A 176 -3.71 8.16 5.76
C ALA A 176 -2.97 7.63 4.52
N PRO A 177 -3.37 8.05 3.29
CA PRO A 177 -2.76 7.57 2.04
C PRO A 177 -1.25 7.73 1.99
N LYS A 178 -0.73 8.82 2.56
CA LYS A 178 0.70 9.08 2.67
C LYS A 178 1.42 8.02 3.52
N LEU A 179 0.81 7.59 4.62
CA LEU A 179 1.36 6.55 5.50
C LEU A 179 1.38 5.20 4.76
N VAL A 180 0.29 4.85 4.08
CA VAL A 180 0.17 3.63 3.28
C VAL A 180 1.20 3.62 2.15
N SER A 181 1.35 4.73 1.41
CA SER A 181 2.36 4.84 0.35
C SER A 181 3.78 4.64 0.86
N THR A 182 4.12 5.22 2.01
CA THR A 182 5.45 5.03 2.61
C THR A 182 5.67 3.58 3.05
N MET A 183 4.65 2.93 3.60
CA MET A 183 4.73 1.49 3.92
C MET A 183 4.95 0.64 2.67
N MET A 184 4.26 0.95 1.57
CA MET A 184 4.45 0.26 0.29
C MET A 184 5.85 0.47 -0.28
N GLU A 185 6.40 1.70 -0.19
CA GLU A 185 7.76 2.01 -0.62
C GLU A 185 8.80 1.20 0.17
N LEU A 186 8.62 1.05 1.49
CA LEU A 186 9.49 0.22 2.32
C LEU A 186 9.50 -1.24 1.86
N VAL A 187 8.32 -1.82 1.61
CA VAL A 187 8.22 -3.20 1.10
C VAL A 187 8.84 -3.32 -0.29
N SER A 188 8.53 -2.39 -1.19
CA SER A 188 9.07 -2.38 -2.56
C SER A 188 10.59 -2.28 -2.54
N GLY A 189 11.16 -1.42 -1.69
CA GLY A 189 12.62 -1.32 -1.53
C GLY A 189 13.26 -2.64 -1.07
N ARG A 190 12.60 -3.37 -0.17
CA ARG A 190 13.09 -4.70 0.25
C ARG A 190 12.97 -5.76 -0.84
N ILE A 191 11.89 -5.73 -1.60
CA ILE A 191 11.73 -6.62 -2.76
C ILE A 191 12.84 -6.37 -3.78
N ASP A 192 13.17 -5.12 -4.04
CA ASP A 192 14.24 -4.77 -4.98
C ASP A 192 15.63 -5.17 -4.46
N GLU A 193 15.90 -5.04 -3.16
CA GLU A 193 17.12 -5.58 -2.54
C GLU A 193 17.21 -7.09 -2.73
N VAL A 194 16.11 -7.83 -2.51
CA VAL A 194 16.10 -9.30 -2.72
C VAL A 194 16.38 -9.63 -4.17
N LYS A 195 15.71 -8.96 -5.12
CA LYS A 195 15.92 -9.17 -6.57
C LYS A 195 17.41 -8.92 -6.98
N ILE A 196 18.04 -7.88 -6.42
CA ILE A 196 19.44 -7.58 -6.68
C ILE A 196 20.33 -8.73 -6.18
N ARG A 197 20.06 -9.23 -4.98
CA ARG A 197 20.83 -10.37 -4.41
C ARG A 197 20.61 -11.65 -5.20
N GLU A 198 19.38 -11.96 -5.58
CA GLU A 198 19.06 -13.11 -6.44
C GLU A 198 19.75 -13.01 -7.80
N LYS A 199 19.77 -11.81 -8.39
CA LYS A 199 20.51 -11.55 -9.62
C LYS A 199 22.00 -11.81 -9.44
N THR A 200 22.60 -11.35 -8.35
CA THR A 200 24.01 -11.57 -8.05
C THR A 200 24.31 -13.07 -7.91
N ILE A 201 23.48 -13.82 -7.15
CA ILE A 201 23.60 -15.26 -7.01
C ILE A 201 23.53 -15.97 -8.36
N ARG A 202 22.54 -15.59 -9.17
CA ARG A 202 22.36 -16.13 -10.52
C ARG A 202 23.61 -15.90 -11.38
N ASP A 203 24.07 -14.65 -11.43
CA ASP A 203 25.19 -14.26 -12.29
C ASP A 203 26.47 -14.99 -11.84
N THR A 204 26.73 -15.10 -10.54
CA THR A 204 27.81 -15.87 -9.96
C THR A 204 27.76 -17.39 -10.34
N CYS A 205 26.56 -17.98 -10.27
CA CYS A 205 26.36 -19.37 -10.64
C CYS A 205 26.60 -19.60 -12.15
N LEU A 206 26.15 -18.67 -13.00
CA LEU A 206 26.37 -18.76 -14.44
C LEU A 206 27.83 -18.57 -14.84
N GLU A 207 28.56 -17.66 -14.19
CA GLU A 207 29.99 -17.44 -14.37
C GLU A 207 30.79 -18.67 -13.95
N ALA A 208 30.35 -19.37 -12.92
CA ALA A 208 30.97 -20.66 -12.51
C ALA A 208 30.68 -21.82 -13.46
N GLY A 209 29.88 -21.60 -14.52
CA GLY A 209 29.57 -22.60 -15.54
C GLY A 209 28.31 -23.43 -15.29
N MET A 210 27.43 -22.99 -14.36
CA MET A 210 26.13 -23.63 -14.15
C MET A 210 25.21 -23.36 -15.35
N PRO A 211 24.54 -24.38 -15.95
CA PRO A 211 23.54 -24.13 -16.98
C PRO A 211 22.35 -23.34 -16.46
N LYS A 212 21.84 -22.37 -17.24
CA LYS A 212 20.68 -21.53 -16.88
C LYS A 212 19.45 -22.35 -16.48
N GLU A 213 19.15 -23.41 -17.22
CA GLU A 213 18.00 -24.28 -16.95
C GLU A 213 18.09 -24.96 -15.59
N VAL A 214 19.29 -25.38 -15.18
CA VAL A 214 19.52 -26.01 -13.87
C VAL A 214 19.30 -25.01 -12.75
N PHE A 215 19.74 -23.76 -12.93
CA PHE A 215 19.51 -22.68 -11.95
C PHE A 215 18.02 -22.41 -11.80
N TYR A 216 17.30 -22.12 -12.89
CA TYR A 216 15.89 -21.77 -12.84
C TYR A 216 14.97 -22.90 -12.35
N ASN A 217 15.37 -24.15 -12.48
CA ASN A 217 14.59 -25.28 -12.01
C ASN A 217 14.89 -25.64 -10.54
N SER A 218 16.05 -25.26 -10.01
CA SER A 218 16.48 -25.69 -8.68
C SER A 218 16.52 -24.57 -7.62
N PHE A 219 16.71 -23.31 -8.03
CA PHE A 219 16.81 -22.18 -7.12
C PHE A 219 15.46 -21.72 -6.56
N PRO A 220 14.37 -21.61 -7.33
CA PRO A 220 13.08 -21.21 -6.80
C PRO A 220 12.63 -22.14 -5.65
N CYS A 221 12.10 -21.55 -4.59
CA CYS A 221 11.74 -22.20 -3.32
C CYS A 221 12.94 -22.71 -2.48
N ASN A 222 14.18 -22.43 -2.88
CA ASN A 222 15.40 -22.75 -2.14
C ASN A 222 16.25 -21.51 -1.81
N GLU A 223 15.70 -20.31 -1.93
CA GLU A 223 16.40 -19.03 -1.77
C GLU A 223 17.05 -18.88 -0.38
N THR A 224 16.44 -19.48 0.64
CA THR A 224 16.93 -19.48 2.03
C THR A 224 17.69 -20.73 2.43
N ASN A 225 17.83 -21.70 1.52
CA ASN A 225 18.49 -22.97 1.80
C ASN A 225 19.98 -22.88 1.51
N PHE A 226 20.82 -22.71 2.54
CA PHE A 226 22.27 -22.64 2.40
C PHE A 226 22.92 -23.92 1.81
N ASP A 227 22.23 -25.05 1.90
CA ASP A 227 22.71 -26.33 1.38
C ASP A 227 22.16 -26.66 -0.02
N TRP A 228 21.41 -25.72 -0.64
CA TRP A 228 20.80 -25.89 -1.96
C TRP A 228 21.81 -26.39 -3.01
N LEU A 229 22.99 -25.77 -3.09
CA LEU A 229 24.04 -26.16 -4.05
C LEU A 229 24.51 -27.60 -3.89
N LYS A 230 24.38 -28.19 -2.70
CA LYS A 230 24.78 -29.61 -2.45
C LYS A 230 23.76 -30.58 -3.05
N SER A 231 22.49 -30.17 -3.11
CA SER A 231 21.39 -30.98 -3.65
C SER A 231 21.33 -30.99 -5.18
N VAL A 232 21.95 -29.98 -5.82
CA VAL A 232 21.94 -29.85 -7.29
C VAL A 232 22.99 -30.78 -7.91
N SER A 233 22.58 -31.54 -8.92
CA SER A 233 23.47 -32.42 -9.70
C SER A 233 24.31 -31.57 -10.68
N LEU A 234 25.50 -31.18 -10.24
CA LEU A 234 26.47 -30.39 -11.01
C LEU A 234 27.73 -31.18 -11.28
N ASP A 235 28.37 -30.89 -12.40
CA ASP A 235 29.73 -31.44 -12.72
C ASP A 235 30.76 -31.03 -11.66
N LYS A 236 31.78 -31.90 -11.46
CA LYS A 236 32.81 -31.64 -10.46
C LYS A 236 33.55 -30.32 -10.68
N SER A 237 33.79 -29.95 -11.94
CA SER A 237 34.47 -28.72 -12.32
C SER A 237 33.66 -27.47 -11.91
N VAL A 238 32.35 -27.50 -12.09
CA VAL A 238 31.45 -26.39 -11.69
C VAL A 238 31.38 -26.26 -10.17
N LYS A 239 31.35 -27.40 -9.45
CA LYS A 239 31.40 -27.41 -7.98
C LYS A 239 32.68 -26.83 -7.41
N GLU A 240 33.83 -27.10 -8.04
CA GLU A 240 35.13 -26.54 -7.66
C GLU A 240 35.20 -25.03 -7.94
N SER A 241 34.71 -24.59 -9.12
CA SER A 241 34.64 -23.16 -9.46
C SER A 241 33.78 -22.37 -8.46
N LEU A 242 32.63 -22.91 -8.07
CA LEU A 242 31.74 -22.29 -7.07
C LEU A 242 32.35 -22.24 -5.67
N LYS A 243 33.20 -23.23 -5.30
CA LYS A 243 33.92 -23.19 -4.02
C LYS A 243 34.97 -22.09 -3.98
N ASN A 244 35.70 -21.91 -5.08
CA ASN A 244 36.76 -20.89 -5.19
C ASN A 244 36.19 -19.46 -5.18
N GLN A 245 34.95 -19.24 -5.64
CA GLN A 245 34.28 -17.96 -5.58
C GLN A 245 33.68 -17.63 -4.18
N LYS A 246 33.63 -18.59 -3.26
CA LYS A 246 33.21 -18.40 -1.87
C LYS A 246 34.27 -17.68 -1.00
N GLU A 247 35.51 -17.60 -1.45
CA GLU A 247 36.60 -16.98 -0.71
C GLU A 247 36.86 -15.51 -1.10
N ASN A 248 36.13 -14.98 -2.08
CA ASN A 248 36.11 -13.59 -2.48
C ASN A 248 34.73 -12.93 -2.16
#